data_086ab4c524bf4ac307017c83340d2e4a
#
_entry.id   086ab4c524bf4ac307017c83340d2e4a
#
_cell.length_a   1.000
_cell.length_b   1.000
_cell.length_c   1.000
_cell.angle_alpha   90.00
_cell.angle_beta   90.00
_cell.angle_gamma   90.00
#
_symmetry.space_group_name_H-M   'P 1'
#
loop_
_entity.id
_entity.type
_entity.pdbx_description
1 polymer ?
#
loop_
_entity_poly.entity_id
_entity_poly.type
_entity_poly.pdbx_seq_one_letter_code
_entity_poly.pdbx_strand_id
1 'polypeptide(L)'
;KINEEMAQHSPMGWIRQKGSTQELYDLKNNPNWAVRMATRSRGAKAMKSRSASSTQLLCYSRLSIYEGREKYIIDEAEPIEVFFSLRTDFEKLSLAQYFCELALALAPEKMEAGDFLRLVLNALYFLGKGKLPAAQIKAIVEMRMLSLAGFMPDLVCCAQCGAYEADQMYFMVKQGSLYCGSCYPQFAPGGVLMNRGVTTALRHTIYADFNKVFSFTLPAKDLEALAKASERYLLNTVERGFATLDFYKQICVPSSPDI
;
A
#
# COMPACT_ATOMS: atom_id res chain seq x y z
N LYS A 1 15.15 7.32 -10.43
CA LYS A 1 15.38 6.44 -11.60
C LYS A 1 14.21 5.49 -11.84
N ILE A 2 13.77 4.68 -10.85
CA ILE A 2 12.60 3.79 -11.03
C ILE A 2 11.33 4.59 -11.32
N ASN A 3 11.12 5.76 -10.72
CA ASN A 3 9.96 6.61 -11.00
C ASN A 3 9.92 7.13 -12.46
N GLU A 4 11.07 7.39 -13.06
CA GLU A 4 11.15 7.82 -14.46
C GLU A 4 10.96 6.64 -15.42
N GLU A 5 11.54 5.48 -15.10
CA GLU A 5 11.35 4.25 -15.86
C GLU A 5 9.91 3.73 -15.74
N MET A 6 9.28 3.84 -14.56
CA MET A 6 7.87 3.45 -14.36
C MET A 6 6.89 4.43 -15.01
N ALA A 7 7.20 5.71 -15.11
CA ALA A 7 6.38 6.69 -15.81
C ALA A 7 6.40 6.50 -17.34
N GLN A 8 7.48 5.95 -17.88
CA GLN A 8 7.61 5.64 -19.30
C GLN A 8 6.92 4.33 -19.71
N HIS A 9 6.68 3.42 -18.76
CA HIS A 9 6.00 2.16 -19.01
C HIS A 9 4.51 2.33 -18.69
N SER A 10 3.75 2.74 -19.70
CA SER A 10 2.27 2.69 -19.63
C SER A 10 1.85 1.29 -19.16
N PRO A 11 0.84 1.19 -18.25
CA PRO A 11 0.22 -0.09 -17.88
C PRO A 11 -0.15 -0.97 -19.09
N MET A 12 -0.35 -0.35 -20.24
CA MET A 12 -0.64 -0.96 -21.53
C MET A 12 0.44 -1.91 -22.08
N GLY A 13 1.69 -1.81 -21.61
CA GLY A 13 2.79 -2.68 -22.06
C GLY A 13 2.92 -4.01 -21.33
N TRP A 14 2.19 -4.22 -20.26
CA TRP A 14 2.45 -5.32 -19.32
C TRP A 14 1.71 -6.62 -19.62
N ILE A 15 0.71 -6.57 -20.50
CA ILE A 15 -0.05 -7.75 -20.88
C ILE A 15 -0.10 -7.82 -22.41
N ARG A 16 0.49 -8.87 -22.97
CA ARG A 16 0.26 -9.27 -24.35
C ARG A 16 -0.87 -10.29 -24.38
N GLN A 17 -1.83 -10.07 -25.27
CA GLN A 17 -3.02 -10.88 -25.36
C GLN A 17 -3.13 -11.68 -26.64
N LYS A 18 -3.78 -12.85 -26.46
CA LYS A 18 -4.54 -13.55 -27.49
C LYS A 18 -5.99 -13.62 -26.99
N GLY A 19 -6.90 -12.77 -27.48
CA GLY A 19 -8.31 -12.71 -27.05
C GLY A 19 -8.95 -11.34 -27.34
N SER A 20 -10.18 -11.06 -26.87
CA SER A 20 -10.87 -9.80 -27.16
C SER A 20 -10.28 -8.60 -26.38
N THR A 21 -10.32 -7.43 -26.99
CA THR A 21 -9.63 -6.22 -26.51
C THR A 21 -10.23 -5.67 -25.20
N GLN A 22 -11.53 -5.87 -24.97
CA GLN A 22 -12.23 -5.31 -23.81
C GLN A 22 -11.94 -6.06 -22.52
N GLU A 23 -11.93 -7.38 -22.56
CA GLU A 23 -11.66 -8.23 -21.40
C GLU A 23 -10.24 -8.13 -20.88
N LEU A 24 -9.31 -7.74 -21.75
CA LEU A 24 -7.93 -7.42 -21.36
C LEU A 24 -7.78 -6.13 -20.61
N TYR A 25 -8.53 -5.12 -21.04
CA TYR A 25 -8.51 -3.83 -20.37
C TYR A 25 -8.89 -3.99 -18.92
N ASP A 26 -9.93 -4.78 -18.66
CA ASP A 26 -10.42 -5.09 -17.31
C ASP A 26 -9.41 -5.87 -16.47
N LEU A 27 -8.62 -6.76 -17.08
CA LEU A 27 -7.56 -7.51 -16.39
C LEU A 27 -6.31 -6.68 -16.11
N LYS A 28 -5.93 -5.79 -17.01
CA LYS A 28 -4.73 -4.94 -16.88
C LYS A 28 -4.74 -4.09 -15.64
N ASN A 29 -5.91 -3.63 -15.23
CA ASN A 29 -6.07 -2.55 -14.28
C ASN A 29 -6.40 -3.03 -12.87
N ASN A 30 -6.49 -4.36 -12.67
CA ASN A 30 -6.77 -4.94 -11.36
C ASN A 30 -5.56 -5.71 -10.79
N PRO A 31 -4.87 -5.21 -9.75
CA PRO A 31 -3.73 -5.91 -9.15
C PRO A 31 -4.11 -7.27 -8.55
N ASN A 32 -5.39 -7.49 -8.22
CA ASN A 32 -5.88 -8.74 -7.66
C ASN A 32 -5.73 -9.93 -8.59
N TRP A 33 -5.92 -9.74 -9.89
CA TRP A 33 -5.83 -10.84 -10.83
C TRP A 33 -4.40 -11.35 -10.99
N ALA A 34 -3.40 -10.48 -10.96
CA ALA A 34 -2.00 -10.87 -11.09
C ALA A 34 -1.57 -11.85 -9.99
N VAL A 35 -1.97 -11.60 -8.75
CA VAL A 35 -1.68 -12.49 -7.62
C VAL A 35 -2.45 -13.81 -7.74
N ARG A 36 -3.73 -13.77 -8.08
CA ARG A 36 -4.56 -14.97 -8.27
C ARG A 36 -4.10 -15.82 -9.46
N MET A 37 -3.63 -15.19 -10.53
CA MET A 37 -3.15 -15.87 -11.73
C MET A 37 -1.80 -16.55 -11.51
N ALA A 38 -0.88 -15.94 -10.78
CA ALA A 38 0.39 -16.56 -10.42
C ALA A 38 0.17 -17.88 -9.65
N THR A 39 -0.89 -17.97 -8.86
CA THR A 39 -1.25 -19.24 -8.17
C THR A 39 -1.90 -20.28 -9.06
N ARG A 40 -2.44 -19.90 -10.22
CA ARG A 40 -3.15 -20.77 -11.17
C ARG A 40 -2.33 -21.13 -12.41
N SER A 41 -1.15 -20.58 -12.58
CA SER A 41 -0.28 -20.94 -13.70
C SER A 41 0.07 -22.41 -13.66
N ARG A 42 -0.21 -23.11 -14.76
CA ARG A 42 0.08 -24.54 -14.89
C ARG A 42 1.59 -24.75 -14.88
N GLY A 43 2.11 -25.44 -13.88
CA GLY A 43 3.54 -25.73 -13.74
C GLY A 43 4.39 -24.57 -13.19
N ALA A 44 3.81 -23.43 -12.78
CA ALA A 44 4.55 -22.31 -12.20
C ALA A 44 5.36 -22.70 -10.94
N LYS A 45 4.89 -23.69 -10.20
CA LYS A 45 5.58 -24.24 -9.01
C LYS A 45 6.68 -25.25 -9.35
N ALA A 46 6.77 -25.71 -10.61
CA ALA A 46 7.84 -26.64 -11.00
C ALA A 46 9.16 -25.86 -11.19
N MET A 47 10.21 -26.30 -10.51
CA MET A 47 11.56 -25.65 -10.56
C MET A 47 12.14 -25.50 -11.98
N LYS A 48 11.66 -26.27 -12.95
CA LYS A 48 12.08 -26.22 -14.36
C LYS A 48 11.13 -25.46 -15.28
N SER A 49 10.08 -24.81 -14.74
CA SER A 49 9.16 -24.01 -15.55
C SER A 49 9.84 -22.76 -16.07
N ARG A 50 9.62 -22.43 -17.35
CA ARG A 50 10.08 -21.16 -17.95
C ARG A 50 9.55 -19.92 -17.20
N SER A 51 8.40 -20.06 -16.54
CA SER A 51 7.76 -19.00 -15.75
C SER A 51 8.09 -19.03 -14.26
N ALA A 52 8.95 -19.97 -13.79
CA ALA A 52 9.18 -20.17 -12.37
C ALA A 52 9.80 -18.95 -11.68
N SER A 53 10.73 -18.25 -12.33
CA SER A 53 11.37 -17.04 -11.81
C SER A 53 10.40 -15.85 -11.76
N SER A 54 9.55 -15.73 -12.77
CA SER A 54 8.63 -14.60 -12.96
C SER A 54 7.37 -14.67 -12.10
N THR A 55 7.07 -15.87 -11.55
CA THR A 55 5.89 -16.11 -10.70
C THR A 55 6.24 -16.29 -9.22
N GLN A 56 7.47 -15.98 -8.84
CA GLN A 56 7.91 -16.00 -7.44
C GLN A 56 7.28 -14.85 -6.64
N LEU A 57 7.23 -15.06 -5.33
CA LEU A 57 6.76 -14.04 -4.40
C LEU A 57 7.55 -12.73 -4.56
N LEU A 58 6.87 -11.58 -4.57
CA LEU A 58 7.44 -10.25 -4.74
C LEU A 58 8.27 -10.13 -6.03
N CYS A 59 7.80 -10.74 -7.11
CA CYS A 59 8.31 -10.53 -8.45
C CYS A 59 7.30 -9.68 -9.23
N TYR A 60 7.74 -8.54 -9.74
CA TYR A 60 7.00 -7.73 -10.68
C TYR A 60 7.30 -8.22 -12.09
N SER A 61 6.28 -8.68 -12.79
CA SER A 61 6.43 -9.38 -14.07
C SER A 61 5.44 -8.91 -15.12
N ARG A 62 5.87 -8.97 -16.35
CA ARG A 62 5.00 -8.89 -17.53
C ARG A 62 4.41 -10.26 -17.81
N LEU A 63 3.09 -10.34 -17.94
CA LEU A 63 2.39 -11.58 -18.18
C LEU A 63 1.68 -11.54 -19.54
N SER A 64 1.79 -12.62 -20.34
CA SER A 64 0.90 -12.93 -21.45
C SER A 64 -0.16 -13.89 -20.93
N ILE A 65 -1.43 -13.53 -21.09
CA ILE A 65 -2.54 -14.28 -20.52
C ILE A 65 -3.47 -14.70 -21.66
N TYR A 66 -3.79 -15.99 -21.71
CA TYR A 66 -4.82 -16.54 -22.56
C TYR A 66 -6.10 -16.71 -21.74
N GLU A 67 -7.20 -16.19 -22.28
CA GLU A 67 -8.52 -16.36 -21.72
C GLU A 67 -9.19 -17.61 -22.30
N GLY A 68 -9.44 -18.59 -21.46
CA GLY A 68 -10.25 -19.75 -21.79
C GLY A 68 -11.69 -19.54 -21.32
N ARG A 69 -12.59 -20.46 -21.69
CA ARG A 69 -14.03 -20.35 -21.37
C ARG A 69 -14.33 -20.19 -19.88
N GLU A 70 -13.54 -20.76 -18.98
CA GLU A 70 -13.78 -20.75 -17.52
C GLU A 70 -12.56 -20.30 -16.69
N LYS A 71 -11.43 -20.01 -17.31
CA LYS A 71 -10.18 -19.71 -16.60
C LYS A 71 -9.20 -18.92 -17.45
N TYR A 72 -8.41 -18.14 -16.80
CA TYR A 72 -7.24 -17.49 -17.38
C TYR A 72 -6.01 -18.40 -17.24
N ILE A 73 -5.17 -18.44 -18.26
CA ILE A 73 -3.94 -19.23 -18.30
C ILE A 73 -2.80 -18.28 -18.61
N ILE A 74 -1.77 -18.28 -17.75
CA ILE A 74 -0.53 -17.57 -18.04
C ILE A 74 0.21 -18.39 -19.10
N ASP A 75 0.37 -17.80 -20.28
CA ASP A 75 1.09 -18.38 -21.43
C ASP A 75 2.59 -18.07 -21.28
N GLU A 76 2.91 -16.81 -21.02
CA GLU A 76 4.27 -16.32 -20.85
C GLU A 76 4.37 -15.37 -19.67
N ALA A 77 5.49 -15.42 -18.96
CA ALA A 77 5.80 -14.51 -17.86
C ALA A 77 7.27 -14.09 -17.94
N GLU A 78 7.50 -12.78 -18.00
CA GLU A 78 8.82 -12.14 -18.05
C GLU A 78 9.04 -11.30 -16.79
N PRO A 79 10.10 -11.52 -15.98
CA PRO A 79 10.36 -10.70 -14.82
C PRO A 79 10.85 -9.32 -15.24
N ILE A 80 10.27 -8.26 -14.65
CA ILE A 80 10.70 -6.87 -14.82
C ILE A 80 11.58 -6.47 -13.65
N GLU A 81 11.12 -6.77 -12.42
CA GLU A 81 11.86 -6.46 -11.19
C GLU A 81 11.65 -7.58 -10.17
N VAL A 82 12.72 -7.99 -9.51
CA VAL A 82 12.68 -8.99 -8.45
C VAL A 82 13.13 -8.35 -7.15
N PHE A 83 12.21 -8.16 -6.21
CA PHE A 83 12.51 -7.57 -4.91
C PHE A 83 13.18 -8.59 -3.97
N PHE A 84 14.34 -9.10 -4.39
CA PHE A 84 15.05 -10.17 -3.68
C PHE A 84 15.43 -9.78 -2.25
N SER A 85 15.88 -8.54 -2.03
CA SER A 85 16.27 -8.04 -0.71
C SER A 85 15.15 -8.08 0.34
N LEU A 86 13.89 -8.07 -0.09
CA LEU A 86 12.76 -8.19 0.82
C LEU A 86 12.54 -9.61 1.33
N ARG A 87 13.03 -10.62 0.58
CA ARG A 87 12.83 -12.05 0.93
C ARG A 87 13.80 -12.52 2.00
N THR A 88 14.89 -11.81 2.21
CA THR A 88 15.95 -12.17 3.17
C THR A 88 15.77 -11.54 4.55
N ASP A 89 14.72 -10.72 4.72
CA ASP A 89 14.43 -9.97 5.93
C ASP A 89 12.96 -10.19 6.29
N PHE A 90 12.70 -10.82 7.43
CA PHE A 90 11.36 -11.21 7.85
C PHE A 90 10.44 -10.01 8.09
N GLU A 91 10.96 -8.93 8.65
CA GLU A 91 10.18 -7.71 8.87
C GLU A 91 9.76 -7.09 7.55
N LYS A 92 10.69 -6.94 6.61
CA LYS A 92 10.40 -6.40 5.28
C LYS A 92 9.48 -7.31 4.48
N LEU A 93 9.69 -8.62 4.57
CA LEU A 93 8.85 -9.59 3.88
C LEU A 93 7.40 -9.53 4.36
N SER A 94 7.18 -9.52 5.69
CA SER A 94 5.84 -9.46 6.27
C SER A 94 5.12 -8.16 5.93
N LEU A 95 5.83 -7.03 5.96
CA LEU A 95 5.28 -5.74 5.59
C LEU A 95 4.96 -5.66 4.08
N ALA A 96 5.81 -6.23 3.22
CA ALA A 96 5.54 -6.32 1.79
C ALA A 96 4.31 -7.17 1.49
N GLN A 97 4.11 -8.29 2.20
CA GLN A 97 2.91 -9.11 2.10
C GLN A 97 1.65 -8.34 2.54
N TYR A 98 1.77 -7.56 3.61
CA TYR A 98 0.69 -6.68 4.06
C TYR A 98 0.28 -5.66 2.98
N PHE A 99 1.23 -5.03 2.31
CA PHE A 99 0.93 -4.10 1.21
C PHE A 99 0.19 -4.78 0.06
N CYS A 100 0.57 -6.02 -0.25
CA CYS A 100 -0.15 -6.82 -1.26
C CYS A 100 -1.56 -7.18 -0.80
N GLU A 101 -1.76 -7.61 0.45
CA GLU A 101 -3.09 -7.91 1.00
C GLU A 101 -3.98 -6.68 1.02
N LEU A 102 -3.42 -5.52 1.40
CA LEU A 102 -4.14 -4.25 1.42
C LEU A 102 -4.57 -3.81 0.01
N ALA A 103 -3.67 -3.93 -0.97
CA ALA A 103 -3.99 -3.65 -2.37
C ALA A 103 -5.08 -4.59 -2.90
N LEU A 104 -5.03 -5.88 -2.55
CA LEU A 104 -6.05 -6.85 -2.89
C LEU A 104 -7.44 -6.52 -2.31
N ALA A 105 -7.44 -5.83 -1.17
CA ALA A 105 -8.68 -5.46 -0.48
C ALA A 105 -9.32 -4.18 -1.01
N LEU A 106 -8.48 -3.22 -1.42
CA LEU A 106 -8.92 -1.85 -1.73
C LEU A 106 -8.93 -1.51 -3.21
N ALA A 107 -8.13 -2.21 -4.03
CA ALA A 107 -8.11 -1.93 -5.46
C ALA A 107 -9.44 -2.32 -6.12
N PRO A 108 -9.98 -1.46 -7.00
CA PRO A 108 -11.26 -1.71 -7.64
C PRO A 108 -11.15 -2.92 -8.60
N GLU A 109 -12.22 -3.71 -8.66
CA GLU A 109 -12.33 -4.78 -9.65
C GLU A 109 -12.79 -4.21 -10.98
N LYS A 110 -12.20 -4.70 -12.09
CA LYS A 110 -12.56 -4.33 -13.48
C LYS A 110 -12.42 -2.84 -13.81
N MET A 111 -11.62 -2.12 -13.07
CA MET A 111 -11.31 -0.71 -13.30
C MET A 111 -9.79 -0.48 -13.31
N GLU A 112 -9.37 0.71 -13.74
CA GLU A 112 -7.95 1.08 -13.68
C GLU A 112 -7.43 1.11 -12.24
N ALA A 113 -6.39 0.34 -11.97
CA ALA A 113 -5.72 0.25 -10.68
C ALA A 113 -4.21 0.56 -10.77
N GLY A 114 -3.81 1.31 -11.81
CA GLY A 114 -2.41 1.66 -12.07
C GLY A 114 -1.75 2.39 -10.90
N ASP A 115 -2.47 3.30 -10.25
CA ASP A 115 -1.96 4.05 -9.10
C ASP A 115 -1.80 3.18 -7.85
N PHE A 116 -2.66 2.19 -7.64
CA PHE A 116 -2.48 1.19 -6.57
C PHE A 116 -1.20 0.38 -6.80
N LEU A 117 -1.00 -0.13 -8.02
CA LEU A 117 0.19 -0.88 -8.38
C LEU A 117 1.45 -0.02 -8.22
N ARG A 118 1.43 1.21 -8.72
CA ARG A 118 2.54 2.16 -8.59
C ARG A 118 2.90 2.43 -7.13
N LEU A 119 1.90 2.61 -6.26
CA LEU A 119 2.11 2.80 -4.84
C LEU A 119 2.80 1.59 -4.19
N VAL A 120 2.30 0.37 -4.48
CA VAL A 120 2.90 -0.87 -3.97
C VAL A 120 4.35 -1.00 -4.44
N LEU A 121 4.62 -0.86 -5.73
CA LEU A 121 5.97 -0.99 -6.28
C LEU A 121 6.94 0.03 -5.68
N ASN A 122 6.52 1.28 -5.51
CA ASN A 122 7.32 2.30 -4.84
C ASN A 122 7.57 1.94 -3.36
N ALA A 123 6.56 1.47 -2.65
CA ALA A 123 6.70 1.05 -1.26
C ALA A 123 7.70 -0.11 -1.13
N LEU A 124 7.60 -1.14 -1.99
CA LEU A 124 8.55 -2.26 -2.03
C LEU A 124 9.98 -1.80 -2.33
N TYR A 125 10.14 -0.85 -3.25
CA TYR A 125 11.43 -0.26 -3.57
C TYR A 125 12.06 0.45 -2.38
N PHE A 126 11.32 1.38 -1.73
CA PHE A 126 11.84 2.11 -0.56
C PHE A 126 12.11 1.18 0.62
N LEU A 127 11.25 0.19 0.83
CA LEU A 127 11.44 -0.82 1.87
C LEU A 127 12.70 -1.66 1.62
N GLY A 128 12.93 -2.08 0.38
CA GLY A 128 14.12 -2.81 -0.03
C GLY A 128 15.41 -2.00 0.14
N LYS A 129 15.37 -0.70 -0.16
CA LYS A 129 16.52 0.21 0.02
C LYS A 129 16.83 0.51 1.48
N GLY A 130 15.89 0.37 2.39
CA GLY A 130 16.08 0.64 3.82
C GLY A 130 16.43 2.09 4.17
N LYS A 131 16.12 3.05 3.28
CA LYS A 131 16.41 4.48 3.48
C LYS A 131 15.34 5.20 4.30
N LEU A 132 14.15 4.64 4.39
CA LEU A 132 13.03 5.17 5.15
C LEU A 132 12.61 4.17 6.23
N PRO A 133 12.16 4.66 7.39
CA PRO A 133 11.59 3.80 8.43
C PRO A 133 10.39 2.99 7.91
N ALA A 134 10.31 1.72 8.24
CA ALA A 134 9.21 0.83 7.85
C ALA A 134 7.84 1.38 8.28
N ALA A 135 7.75 1.94 9.48
CA ALA A 135 6.54 2.60 10.00
C ALA A 135 6.07 3.79 9.14
N GLN A 136 7.02 4.56 8.59
CA GLN A 136 6.69 5.67 7.68
C GLN A 136 6.14 5.16 6.36
N ILE A 137 6.80 4.15 5.75
CA ILE A 137 6.35 3.54 4.49
C ILE A 137 4.95 2.95 4.68
N LYS A 138 4.73 2.25 5.80
CA LYS A 138 3.43 1.67 6.17
C LYS A 138 2.34 2.74 6.24
N ALA A 139 2.56 3.83 6.97
CA ALA A 139 1.60 4.91 7.11
C ALA A 139 1.26 5.59 5.76
N ILE A 140 2.27 5.79 4.89
CA ILE A 140 2.07 6.32 3.54
C ILE A 140 1.16 5.39 2.72
N VAL A 141 1.46 4.09 2.73
CA VAL A 141 0.70 3.09 1.96
C VAL A 141 -0.74 3.02 2.45
N GLU A 142 -0.97 2.95 3.76
CA GLU A 142 -2.30 2.89 4.35
C GLU A 142 -3.16 4.09 3.96
N MET A 143 -2.67 5.30 4.20
CA MET A 143 -3.42 6.52 3.93
C MET A 143 -3.65 6.75 2.44
N ARG A 144 -2.62 6.50 1.62
CA ARG A 144 -2.73 6.72 0.18
C ARG A 144 -3.63 5.68 -0.49
N MET A 145 -3.59 4.42 -0.08
CA MET A 145 -4.51 3.39 -0.59
C MET A 145 -5.96 3.70 -0.24
N LEU A 146 -6.24 4.14 0.98
CA LEU A 146 -7.58 4.58 1.37
C LEU A 146 -8.04 5.76 0.52
N SER A 147 -7.17 6.74 0.31
CA SER A 147 -7.47 7.90 -0.54
C SER A 147 -7.79 7.49 -1.98
N LEU A 148 -7.01 6.57 -2.57
CA LEU A 148 -7.24 6.03 -3.91
C LEU A 148 -8.54 5.22 -4.00
N ALA A 149 -8.93 4.54 -2.92
CA ALA A 149 -10.17 3.78 -2.81
C ALA A 149 -11.41 4.66 -2.55
N GLY A 150 -11.24 5.99 -2.44
CA GLY A 150 -12.34 6.93 -2.19
C GLY A 150 -12.61 7.21 -0.71
N PHE A 151 -11.82 6.66 0.21
CA PHE A 151 -11.94 6.88 1.65
C PHE A 151 -10.95 7.95 2.15
N MET A 152 -10.94 9.09 1.47
CA MET A 152 -10.04 10.19 1.82
C MET A 152 -10.58 10.95 3.05
N PRO A 153 -9.81 11.06 4.16
CA PRO A 153 -10.20 11.87 5.31
C PRO A 153 -10.07 13.36 5.01
N ASP A 154 -10.85 14.18 5.69
CA ASP A 154 -10.71 15.64 5.67
C ASP A 154 -9.63 16.09 6.67
N LEU A 155 -8.45 16.37 6.12
CA LEU A 155 -7.29 16.82 6.88
C LEU A 155 -6.93 18.28 6.62
N VAL A 156 -7.79 19.04 5.93
CA VAL A 156 -7.45 20.42 5.53
C VAL A 156 -7.36 21.34 6.74
N CYS A 157 -8.37 21.31 7.61
CA CYS A 157 -8.44 22.23 8.76
C CYS A 157 -9.24 21.62 9.91
N CYS A 158 -9.30 22.33 11.04
CA CYS A 158 -10.16 21.97 12.14
C CYS A 158 -11.62 22.00 11.70
N ALA A 159 -12.34 20.89 11.87
CA ALA A 159 -13.75 20.73 11.46
C ALA A 159 -14.69 21.71 12.18
N GLN A 160 -14.30 22.23 13.35
CA GLN A 160 -15.15 23.13 14.14
C GLN A 160 -14.88 24.61 13.85
N CYS A 161 -13.61 25.05 13.82
CA CYS A 161 -13.26 26.48 13.72
C CYS A 161 -12.52 26.85 12.44
N GLY A 162 -12.20 25.90 11.55
CA GLY A 162 -11.49 26.14 10.31
C GLY A 162 -9.98 26.42 10.47
N ALA A 163 -9.41 26.30 11.67
CA ALA A 163 -7.99 26.53 11.87
C ALA A 163 -7.15 25.51 11.07
N TYR A 164 -6.31 26.01 10.17
CA TYR A 164 -5.42 25.16 9.36
C TYR A 164 -4.27 24.58 10.19
N GLU A 165 -3.69 25.36 11.10
CA GLU A 165 -2.59 24.94 11.98
C GLU A 165 -2.92 25.24 13.44
N ALA A 166 -2.48 24.35 14.31
CA ALA A 166 -2.44 24.54 15.75
C ALA A 166 -1.26 23.74 16.33
N ASP A 167 -0.81 24.08 17.53
CA ASP A 167 0.27 23.35 18.21
C ASP A 167 -0.10 21.88 18.46
N GLN A 168 -1.38 21.64 18.71
CA GLN A 168 -1.97 20.32 18.88
C GLN A 168 -3.19 20.17 17.98
N MET A 169 -3.21 19.10 17.22
CA MET A 169 -4.35 18.65 16.44
C MET A 169 -4.72 17.25 16.85
N TYR A 170 -6.01 16.95 16.82
CA TYR A 170 -6.55 15.62 17.11
C TYR A 170 -7.18 15.07 15.85
N PHE A 171 -6.68 13.94 15.39
CA PHE A 171 -7.31 13.22 14.28
C PHE A 171 -8.39 12.30 14.82
N MET A 172 -9.64 12.63 14.52
CA MET A 172 -10.81 11.85 14.90
C MET A 172 -11.01 10.72 13.90
N VAL A 173 -10.48 9.55 14.24
CA VAL A 173 -10.42 8.37 13.36
C VAL A 173 -11.80 7.97 12.81
N LYS A 174 -12.83 7.99 13.64
CA LYS A 174 -14.19 7.60 13.22
C LYS A 174 -14.85 8.58 12.26
N GLN A 175 -14.55 9.88 12.39
CA GLN A 175 -15.09 10.92 11.52
C GLN A 175 -14.19 11.20 10.31
N GLY A 176 -12.92 10.75 10.34
CA GLY A 176 -11.96 11.10 9.31
C GLY A 176 -11.64 12.60 9.25
N SER A 177 -11.67 13.32 10.38
CA SER A 177 -11.54 14.79 10.42
C SER A 177 -10.59 15.25 11.52
N LEU A 178 -10.14 16.51 11.43
CA LEU A 178 -9.23 17.14 12.38
C LEU A 178 -9.99 18.08 13.34
N TYR A 179 -9.51 18.14 14.58
CA TYR A 179 -9.91 19.15 15.58
C TYR A 179 -8.65 19.75 16.21
N CYS A 180 -8.59 21.07 16.37
CA CYS A 180 -7.53 21.70 17.14
C CYS A 180 -7.74 21.50 18.64
N GLY A 181 -6.69 21.72 19.46
CA GLY A 181 -6.74 21.53 20.89
C GLY A 181 -7.89 22.27 21.61
N SER A 182 -8.23 23.48 21.13
CA SER A 182 -9.32 24.29 21.68
C SER A 182 -10.72 23.76 21.32
N CYS A 183 -10.86 23.05 20.20
CA CYS A 183 -12.14 22.55 19.69
C CYS A 183 -12.31 21.04 19.94
N TYR A 184 -11.27 20.34 20.41
CA TYR A 184 -11.34 18.92 20.66
C TYR A 184 -12.42 18.59 21.70
N PRO A 185 -13.42 17.76 21.36
CA PRO A 185 -14.52 17.48 22.27
C PRO A 185 -14.04 16.60 23.43
N GLN A 186 -14.05 17.15 24.65
CA GLN A 186 -13.64 16.47 25.87
C GLN A 186 -14.45 15.19 26.17
N PHE A 187 -15.67 15.11 25.63
CA PHE A 187 -16.61 14.00 25.84
C PHE A 187 -16.54 12.92 24.75
N ALA A 188 -15.71 13.06 23.73
CA ALA A 188 -15.53 12.09 22.66
C ALA A 188 -14.08 11.55 22.63
N PRO A 189 -13.69 10.70 23.58
CA PRO A 189 -12.34 10.15 23.61
C PRO A 189 -12.12 9.28 22.37
N GLY A 190 -10.92 9.36 21.80
CA GLY A 190 -10.55 8.48 20.66
C GLY A 190 -9.78 9.16 19.55
N GLY A 191 -9.58 10.48 19.60
CA GLY A 191 -8.69 11.20 18.70
C GLY A 191 -7.24 10.78 18.90
N VAL A 192 -6.46 10.78 17.83
CA VAL A 192 -5.01 10.65 17.87
C VAL A 192 -4.43 12.05 17.99
N LEU A 193 -3.76 12.32 19.11
CA LEU A 193 -3.04 13.59 19.31
C LEU A 193 -1.84 13.66 18.36
N MET A 194 -1.73 14.75 17.65
CA MET A 194 -0.67 15.03 16.71
C MET A 194 -0.10 16.44 16.93
N ASN A 195 1.21 16.57 16.88
CA ASN A 195 1.87 17.84 16.79
C ASN A 195 1.82 18.35 15.34
N ARG A 196 2.32 19.57 15.11
CA ARG A 196 2.37 20.18 13.79
C ARG A 196 3.10 19.34 12.75
N GLY A 197 4.24 18.69 13.13
CA GLY A 197 5.03 17.83 12.23
C GLY A 197 4.25 16.61 11.77
N VAL A 198 3.60 15.91 12.69
CA VAL A 198 2.76 14.72 12.39
C VAL A 198 1.56 15.11 11.54
N THR A 199 0.89 16.22 11.86
CA THR A 199 -0.26 16.72 11.08
C THR A 199 0.15 17.03 9.65
N THR A 200 1.28 17.71 9.45
CA THR A 200 1.83 18.01 8.13
C THR A 200 2.19 16.74 7.37
N ALA A 201 2.84 15.78 8.04
CA ALA A 201 3.18 14.50 7.43
C ALA A 201 1.95 13.69 7.03
N LEU A 202 0.92 13.65 7.88
CA LEU A 202 -0.33 12.96 7.55
C LEU A 202 -1.02 13.59 6.32
N ARG A 203 -1.08 14.92 6.23
CA ARG A 203 -1.53 15.64 5.02
C ARG A 203 -0.70 15.28 3.81
N HIS A 204 0.62 15.22 3.97
CA HIS A 204 1.54 14.91 2.87
C HIS A 204 1.28 13.51 2.30
N THR A 205 0.93 12.52 3.12
CA THR A 205 0.60 11.17 2.63
C THR A 205 -0.56 11.15 1.64
N ILE A 206 -1.48 12.11 1.74
CA ILE A 206 -2.70 12.19 0.93
C ILE A 206 -2.56 13.18 -0.22
N TYR A 207 -2.11 14.40 0.06
CA TYR A 207 -2.17 15.51 -0.90
C TYR A 207 -0.90 15.68 -1.75
N ALA A 208 0.21 15.05 -1.38
CA ALA A 208 1.44 15.16 -2.17
C ALA A 208 1.33 14.42 -3.51
N ASP A 209 2.06 14.93 -4.51
CA ASP A 209 2.26 14.21 -5.76
C ASP A 209 2.87 12.83 -5.53
N PHE A 210 2.53 11.86 -6.37
CA PHE A 210 3.08 10.50 -6.27
C PHE A 210 4.61 10.44 -6.22
N ASN A 211 5.28 11.35 -6.93
CA ASN A 211 6.76 11.42 -6.95
C ASN A 211 7.35 11.93 -5.63
N LYS A 212 6.55 12.58 -4.79
CA LYS A 212 6.98 13.24 -3.56
C LYS A 212 6.44 12.58 -2.29
N VAL A 213 5.49 11.66 -2.39
CA VAL A 213 4.80 11.10 -1.21
C VAL A 213 5.76 10.43 -0.21
N PHE A 214 6.91 9.91 -0.67
CA PHE A 214 7.96 9.31 0.17
C PHE A 214 9.08 10.29 0.56
N SER A 215 8.97 11.61 0.29
CA SER A 215 10.07 12.56 0.39
C SER A 215 10.17 13.32 1.72
N PHE A 216 9.42 12.94 2.74
CA PHE A 216 9.50 13.58 4.06
C PHE A 216 10.24 12.71 5.08
N THR A 217 10.66 13.34 6.19
CA THR A 217 11.27 12.65 7.35
C THR A 217 10.60 13.15 8.63
N LEU A 218 10.47 12.25 9.61
CA LEU A 218 9.96 12.57 10.94
C LEU A 218 10.88 12.02 12.02
N PRO A 219 10.96 12.67 13.19
CA PRO A 219 11.57 12.08 14.37
C PRO A 219 10.87 10.78 14.78
N ALA A 220 11.62 9.84 15.40
CA ALA A 220 11.09 8.51 15.75
C ALA A 220 9.80 8.57 16.59
N LYS A 221 9.73 9.47 17.58
CA LYS A 221 8.52 9.66 18.42
C LYS A 221 7.29 10.10 17.62
N ASP A 222 7.51 10.88 16.55
CA ASP A 222 6.43 11.39 15.71
C ASP A 222 5.96 10.34 14.70
N LEU A 223 6.86 9.43 14.30
CA LEU A 223 6.51 8.27 13.47
C LEU A 223 5.51 7.33 14.18
N GLU A 224 5.62 7.16 15.49
CA GLU A 224 4.66 6.37 16.23
C GLU A 224 3.24 6.96 16.18
N ALA A 225 3.12 8.28 16.35
CA ALA A 225 1.83 8.96 16.24
C ALA A 225 1.25 8.87 14.82
N LEU A 226 2.09 9.03 13.78
CA LEU A 226 1.70 8.89 12.38
C LEU A 226 1.22 7.46 12.09
N ALA A 227 1.97 6.44 12.49
CA ALA A 227 1.64 5.03 12.29
C ALA A 227 0.35 4.64 13.03
N LYS A 228 0.14 5.17 14.24
CA LYS A 228 -1.08 4.97 15.01
C LYS A 228 -2.30 5.62 14.35
N ALA A 229 -2.14 6.82 13.79
CA ALA A 229 -3.21 7.53 13.10
C ALA A 229 -3.64 6.78 11.84
N SER A 230 -2.69 6.39 10.98
CA SER A 230 -2.94 5.71 9.72
C SER A 230 -3.58 4.34 9.93
N GLU A 231 -3.01 3.51 10.81
CA GLU A 231 -3.53 2.16 11.07
C GLU A 231 -4.94 2.18 11.68
N ARG A 232 -5.16 3.04 12.68
CA ARG A 232 -6.49 3.14 13.30
C ARG A 232 -7.53 3.63 12.31
N TYR A 233 -7.17 4.57 11.44
CA TYR A 233 -8.09 5.06 10.40
C TYR A 233 -8.38 3.96 9.38
N LEU A 234 -7.36 3.24 8.93
CA LEU A 234 -7.54 2.12 8.01
C LEU A 234 -8.50 1.06 8.58
N LEU A 235 -8.18 0.53 9.77
CA LEU A 235 -8.97 -0.55 10.38
C LEU A 235 -10.41 -0.14 10.67
N ASN A 236 -10.61 1.13 11.07
CA ASN A 236 -11.96 1.67 11.29
C ASN A 236 -12.74 1.83 9.98
N THR A 237 -12.08 2.26 8.91
CA THR A 237 -12.73 2.54 7.61
C THR A 237 -13.08 1.26 6.85
N VAL A 238 -12.17 0.27 6.90
CA VAL A 238 -12.36 -1.01 6.18
C VAL A 238 -13.18 -2.01 7.00
N GLU A 239 -13.36 -1.75 8.29
CA GLU A 239 -14.12 -2.57 9.25
C GLU A 239 -13.71 -4.05 9.29
N ARG A 240 -12.41 -4.31 8.99
CA ARG A 240 -11.83 -5.65 9.04
C ARG A 240 -10.36 -5.60 9.44
N GLY A 241 -9.86 -6.71 10.01
CA GLY A 241 -8.43 -6.95 10.24
C GLY A 241 -7.72 -7.51 9.00
N PHE A 242 -6.39 -7.52 9.07
CA PHE A 242 -5.50 -8.08 8.08
C PHE A 242 -4.54 -9.05 8.75
N ALA A 243 -4.58 -10.32 8.34
CA ALA A 243 -3.74 -11.36 8.95
C ALA A 243 -2.23 -11.07 8.79
N THR A 244 -1.83 -10.48 7.67
CA THR A 244 -0.44 -10.08 7.43
C THR A 244 -0.01 -8.89 8.27
N LEU A 245 -0.91 -7.97 8.62
CA LEU A 245 -0.63 -6.88 9.57
C LEU A 245 -0.42 -7.41 10.97
N ASP A 246 -1.27 -8.32 11.43
CA ASP A 246 -1.13 -8.94 12.74
C ASP A 246 0.17 -9.72 12.85
N PHE A 247 0.54 -10.45 11.81
CA PHE A 247 1.82 -11.15 11.72
C PHE A 247 3.02 -10.19 11.75
N TYR A 248 2.96 -9.09 10.98
CA TYR A 248 3.98 -8.05 11.00
C TYR A 248 4.18 -7.47 12.40
N LYS A 249 3.08 -7.17 13.10
CA LYS A 249 3.13 -6.65 14.47
C LYS A 249 3.80 -7.64 15.45
N GLN A 250 3.52 -8.93 15.32
CA GLN A 250 4.14 -9.96 16.15
C GLN A 250 5.67 -10.03 15.96
N ILE A 251 6.14 -9.83 14.71
CA ILE A 251 7.58 -9.81 14.42
C ILE A 251 8.26 -8.55 14.98
N CYS A 252 7.59 -7.39 14.92
CA CYS A 252 8.14 -6.11 15.37
C CYS A 252 8.11 -5.93 16.90
N VAL A 253 7.33 -6.71 17.62
CA VAL A 253 7.37 -6.71 19.10
C VAL A 253 8.61 -7.51 19.52
N PRO A 254 9.61 -6.89 20.20
CA PRO A 254 10.72 -7.64 20.76
C PRO A 254 10.13 -8.69 21.71
N SER A 255 10.47 -9.97 21.48
CA SER A 255 10.18 -11.04 22.44
C SER A 255 10.72 -10.58 23.79
N SER A 256 9.84 -10.35 24.75
CA SER A 256 10.28 -10.16 26.13
C SER A 256 11.12 -11.38 26.49
N PRO A 257 12.35 -11.24 26.99
CA PRO A 257 13.07 -12.39 27.48
C PRO A 257 12.21 -13.01 28.58
N ASP A 258 11.77 -14.25 28.37
CA ASP A 258 11.14 -15.04 29.40
C ASP A 258 12.08 -15.05 30.62
N ILE A 259 11.59 -14.51 31.73
CA ILE A 259 12.24 -14.54 33.05
C ILE A 259 11.99 -15.92 33.64
#